data_449776bcee380e6d23329d7d4d417ef7
#
_entry.id   449776bcee380e6d23329d7d4d417ef7
#
_cell.length_a   1.000
_cell.length_b   1.000
_cell.length_c   1.000
_cell.angle_alpha   90.00
_cell.angle_beta   90.00
_cell.angle_gamma   90.00
#
_symmetry.space_group_name_H-M   'P 1'
#
loop_
_entity.id
_entity.type
_entity.pdbx_description
1 polymer ?
#
loop_
_entity_poly.entity_id
_entity_poly.type
_entity_poly.pdbx_seq_one_letter_code
_entity_poly.pdbx_strand_id
1 'polypeptide(L)'
;MEYRLLGNSGLRVSTITLGTGGFGNEGDLAWGHVDLAGARRQVDMAIDAGVNLIDTADVYAGGRSEEIIGEILKGKRDSMLISTKVRFPSGKGPNDRGLSRAHILRSVETSLRKMQTDHIDIYHAHEWDGQVPLEETLHAFDTLVRDGKVRYLGVSNFTAWQLMKALSVSELRGFQRIVSNQIYYSLQGRDAEFELLPLSVDQGLGVLVWSPLAGGLLTGKYRRDHRPEQGRFLEERTEPPVRDLDKLYDIIDVLVEIADNRGVPAAQVALAWTLGRPAVTSVIIGARTEEQLAGTLGAADIQLSAEERAALDEVSAMPLIYPHWHQGAMPA
;
A
#
# COMPACT_ATOMS: atom_id res chain seq x y z
N MET A 1 5.31 13.91 12.20
CA MET A 1 4.58 13.29 11.04
C MET A 1 4.33 14.34 9.97
N GLU A 2 4.71 14.10 8.73
CA GLU A 2 4.44 14.93 7.56
C GLU A 2 3.10 14.51 6.90
N TYR A 3 2.39 15.47 6.28
CA TYR A 3 1.17 15.22 5.52
C TYR A 3 1.34 15.68 4.08
N ARG A 4 1.00 14.81 3.12
CA ARG A 4 1.07 15.07 1.68
C ARG A 4 -0.32 15.05 1.05
N LEU A 5 -0.52 15.81 -0.02
CA LEU A 5 -1.73 15.68 -0.84
C LEU A 5 -1.73 14.31 -1.53
N LEU A 6 -2.87 13.64 -1.55
CA LEU A 6 -3.05 12.41 -2.32
C LEU A 6 -3.21 12.75 -3.79
N GLY A 7 -2.08 12.84 -4.49
CA GLY A 7 -2.03 13.33 -5.87
C GLY A 7 -2.63 14.72 -6.02
N ASN A 8 -3.31 14.95 -7.13
CA ASN A 8 -4.00 16.21 -7.43
C ASN A 8 -5.40 16.30 -6.76
N SER A 9 -5.57 15.68 -5.59
CA SER A 9 -6.78 15.83 -4.77
C SER A 9 -6.55 16.80 -3.61
N GLY A 10 -7.63 17.25 -2.98
CA GLY A 10 -7.55 18.05 -1.74
C GLY A 10 -7.30 17.24 -0.48
N LEU A 11 -7.24 15.89 -0.58
CA LEU A 11 -7.09 15.00 0.58
C LEU A 11 -5.65 14.99 1.06
N ARG A 12 -5.44 15.32 2.35
CA ARG A 12 -4.12 15.22 2.99
C ARG A 12 -4.02 13.94 3.80
N VAL A 13 -3.00 13.14 3.49
CA VAL A 13 -2.71 11.89 4.18
C VAL A 13 -1.32 11.94 4.80
N SER A 14 -1.15 11.26 5.93
CA SER A 14 0.17 11.09 6.58
C SER A 14 1.11 10.29 5.68
N THR A 15 2.41 10.59 5.74
CA THR A 15 3.44 9.85 4.99
C THR A 15 3.54 8.37 5.41
N ILE A 16 2.98 8.03 6.55
CA ILE A 16 2.81 6.64 7.00
C ILE A 16 1.32 6.34 7.09
N THR A 17 0.91 5.19 6.56
CA THR A 17 -0.44 4.63 6.62
C THR A 17 -0.41 3.34 7.45
N LEU A 18 -1.36 3.16 8.36
CA LEU A 18 -1.49 1.92 9.12
C LEU A 18 -2.18 0.85 8.28
N GLY A 19 -1.44 -0.19 7.90
CA GLY A 19 -1.94 -1.36 7.21
C GLY A 19 -2.48 -2.41 8.16
N THR A 20 -3.67 -2.91 7.91
CA THR A 20 -4.40 -3.80 8.81
C THR A 20 -4.54 -5.23 8.30
N GLY A 21 -3.74 -5.65 7.31
CA GLY A 21 -3.72 -7.04 6.84
C GLY A 21 -3.37 -8.08 7.91
N GLY A 22 -2.77 -7.63 9.03
CA GLY A 22 -2.49 -8.46 10.20
C GLY A 22 -3.59 -8.50 11.25
N PHE A 23 -4.68 -7.75 11.11
CA PHE A 23 -5.77 -7.70 12.10
C PHE A 23 -6.76 -8.84 11.87
N GLY A 24 -7.02 -9.60 12.94
CA GLY A 24 -7.82 -10.82 12.87
C GLY A 24 -6.99 -12.03 12.44
N ASN A 25 -7.54 -13.22 12.68
CA ASN A 25 -6.87 -14.50 12.44
C ASN A 25 -7.77 -15.49 11.66
N GLU A 26 -8.80 -14.97 10.98
CA GLU A 26 -9.76 -15.77 10.23
C GLU A 26 -9.54 -15.60 8.72
N GLY A 27 -9.77 -16.68 7.95
CA GLY A 27 -9.70 -16.70 6.50
C GLY A 27 -8.30 -16.89 5.91
N ASP A 28 -8.26 -17.18 4.60
CA ASP A 28 -7.06 -17.57 3.85
C ASP A 28 -6.02 -16.43 3.68
N LEU A 29 -6.43 -15.18 3.84
CA LEU A 29 -5.59 -13.99 3.74
C LEU A 29 -5.28 -13.35 5.11
N ALA A 30 -5.29 -14.12 6.18
CA ALA A 30 -4.83 -13.69 7.50
C ALA A 30 -3.29 -13.70 7.54
N TRP A 31 -2.68 -12.53 7.45
CA TRP A 31 -1.21 -12.39 7.45
C TRP A 31 -0.61 -12.12 8.82
N GLY A 32 -1.40 -12.18 9.85
CA GLY A 32 -0.97 -11.95 11.22
C GLY A 32 -2.03 -12.39 12.20
N HIS A 33 -1.69 -12.30 13.48
CA HIS A 33 -2.53 -12.73 14.58
C HIS A 33 -2.67 -11.58 15.59
N VAL A 34 -3.03 -10.39 15.09
CA VAL A 34 -3.29 -9.24 15.96
C VAL A 34 -4.76 -9.29 16.33
N ASP A 35 -5.03 -9.59 17.58
CA ASP A 35 -6.39 -9.59 18.12
C ASP A 35 -6.97 -8.17 18.27
N LEU A 36 -8.23 -8.04 18.64
CA LEU A 36 -8.90 -6.76 18.82
C LEU A 36 -8.18 -5.84 19.82
N ALA A 37 -7.64 -6.39 20.90
CA ALA A 37 -6.96 -5.60 21.94
C ALA A 37 -5.62 -5.06 21.42
N GLY A 38 -4.83 -5.89 20.75
CA GLY A 38 -3.58 -5.49 20.09
C GLY A 38 -3.83 -4.48 18.96
N ALA A 39 -4.85 -4.73 18.13
CA ALA A 39 -5.25 -3.83 17.06
C ALA A 39 -5.64 -2.44 17.61
N ARG A 40 -6.39 -2.39 18.71
CA ARG A 40 -6.74 -1.13 19.38
C ARG A 40 -5.50 -0.35 19.82
N ARG A 41 -4.54 -1.02 20.49
CA ARG A 41 -3.29 -0.37 20.92
C ARG A 41 -2.47 0.12 19.73
N GLN A 42 -2.39 -0.66 18.64
CA GLN A 42 -1.71 -0.21 17.42
C GLN A 42 -2.38 0.99 16.75
N VAL A 43 -3.72 1.02 16.69
CA VAL A 43 -4.46 2.17 16.14
C VAL A 43 -4.27 3.41 17.02
N ASP A 44 -4.37 3.27 18.34
CA ASP A 44 -4.16 4.38 19.26
C ASP A 44 -2.71 4.93 19.15
N MET A 45 -1.71 4.06 19.12
CA MET A 45 -0.31 4.42 18.87
C MET A 45 -0.12 5.15 17.52
N ALA A 46 -0.77 4.69 16.46
CA ALA A 46 -0.70 5.33 15.15
C ALA A 46 -1.33 6.75 15.18
N ILE A 47 -2.50 6.91 15.82
CA ILE A 47 -3.14 8.21 16.02
C ILE A 47 -2.23 9.16 16.81
N ASP A 48 -1.66 8.69 17.92
CA ASP A 48 -0.76 9.49 18.76
C ASP A 48 0.51 9.94 18.01
N ALA A 49 0.98 9.12 17.06
CA ALA A 49 2.08 9.48 16.17
C ALA A 49 1.68 10.40 15.00
N GLY A 50 0.39 10.75 14.88
CA GLY A 50 -0.15 11.61 13.81
C GLY A 50 -0.45 10.87 12.51
N VAL A 51 -0.54 9.54 12.50
CA VAL A 51 -1.07 8.80 11.35
C VAL A 51 -2.56 9.08 11.23
N ASN A 52 -3.01 9.47 10.03
CA ASN A 52 -4.42 9.79 9.77
C ASN A 52 -5.09 8.89 8.74
N LEU A 53 -4.40 7.85 8.23
CA LEU A 53 -4.95 6.91 7.24
C LEU A 53 -4.75 5.46 7.70
N ILE A 54 -5.84 4.70 7.69
CA ILE A 54 -5.86 3.24 7.84
C ILE A 54 -6.15 2.61 6.48
N ASP A 55 -5.38 1.58 6.11
CA ASP A 55 -5.60 0.77 4.91
C ASP A 55 -6.01 -0.65 5.27
N THR A 56 -7.17 -1.08 4.75
CA THR A 56 -7.73 -2.42 4.90
C THR A 56 -8.22 -2.98 3.56
N ALA A 57 -8.92 -4.10 3.56
CA ALA A 57 -9.66 -4.67 2.44
C ALA A 57 -10.81 -5.56 2.92
N ASP A 58 -11.84 -5.71 2.08
CA ASP A 58 -13.02 -6.54 2.34
C ASP A 58 -12.70 -8.02 2.60
N VAL A 59 -11.55 -8.47 2.11
CA VAL A 59 -11.08 -9.86 2.17
C VAL A 59 -10.09 -10.12 3.32
N TYR A 60 -9.53 -9.10 3.97
CA TYR A 60 -8.53 -9.31 5.04
C TYR A 60 -9.15 -10.04 6.23
N ALA A 61 -8.54 -11.18 6.58
CA ALA A 61 -9.05 -12.08 7.62
C ALA A 61 -10.56 -12.41 7.44
N GLY A 62 -10.99 -12.66 6.18
CA GLY A 62 -12.41 -12.95 5.89
C GLY A 62 -13.35 -11.76 6.13
N GLY A 63 -12.81 -10.54 6.20
CA GLY A 63 -13.51 -9.29 6.52
C GLY A 63 -13.50 -8.93 8.02
N ARG A 64 -12.83 -9.74 8.87
CA ARG A 64 -12.68 -9.43 10.30
C ARG A 64 -11.85 -8.17 10.54
N SER A 65 -10.90 -7.86 9.64
CA SER A 65 -10.12 -6.62 9.71
C SER A 65 -11.02 -5.37 9.66
N GLU A 66 -12.00 -5.32 8.76
CA GLU A 66 -12.96 -4.20 8.67
C GLU A 66 -13.84 -4.11 9.93
N GLU A 67 -14.29 -5.25 10.49
CA GLU A 67 -15.07 -5.28 11.73
C GLU A 67 -14.28 -4.74 12.92
N ILE A 68 -13.01 -5.14 13.06
CA ILE A 68 -12.10 -4.65 14.10
C ILE A 68 -11.94 -3.13 13.99
N ILE A 69 -11.73 -2.60 12.78
CA ILE A 69 -11.64 -1.15 12.55
C ILE A 69 -12.93 -0.45 12.99
N GLY A 70 -14.10 -0.99 12.62
CA GLY A 70 -15.38 -0.44 13.02
C GLY A 70 -15.57 -0.39 14.55
N GLU A 71 -15.17 -1.46 15.25
CA GLU A 71 -15.22 -1.52 16.71
C GLU A 71 -14.27 -0.51 17.38
N ILE A 72 -13.06 -0.31 16.81
CA ILE A 72 -12.05 0.59 17.36
C ILE A 72 -12.42 2.05 17.12
N LEU A 73 -12.90 2.39 15.92
CA LEU A 73 -13.19 3.77 15.53
C LEU A 73 -14.57 4.27 16.00
N LYS A 74 -15.34 3.44 16.67
CA LYS A 74 -16.63 3.85 17.23
C LYS A 74 -16.47 5.08 18.14
N GLY A 75 -17.17 6.16 17.78
CA GLY A 75 -17.11 7.45 18.49
C GLY A 75 -15.88 8.31 18.19
N LYS A 76 -14.95 7.84 17.32
CA LYS A 76 -13.77 8.59 16.86
C LYS A 76 -13.51 8.45 15.34
N ARG A 77 -14.58 8.14 14.56
CA ARG A 77 -14.48 7.92 13.09
C ARG A 77 -13.81 9.07 12.36
N ASP A 78 -14.08 10.30 12.76
CA ASP A 78 -13.54 11.50 12.11
C ASP A 78 -12.05 11.73 12.36
N SER A 79 -11.43 10.97 13.28
CA SER A 79 -10.00 11.07 13.55
C SER A 79 -9.13 10.33 12.53
N MET A 80 -9.72 9.44 11.72
CA MET A 80 -9.00 8.58 10.78
C MET A 80 -9.72 8.49 9.44
N LEU A 81 -8.95 8.64 8.37
CA LEU A 81 -9.36 8.27 7.02
C LEU A 81 -9.30 6.75 6.86
N ILE A 82 -10.26 6.17 6.15
CA ILE A 82 -10.30 4.73 5.90
C ILE A 82 -10.15 4.48 4.40
N SER A 83 -9.16 3.68 4.04
CA SER A 83 -8.99 3.07 2.73
C SER A 83 -9.39 1.60 2.79
N THR A 84 -10.29 1.16 1.92
CA THR A 84 -10.60 -0.26 1.75
C THR A 84 -10.72 -0.62 0.27
N LYS A 85 -10.87 -1.92 -0.04
CA LYS A 85 -10.72 -2.44 -1.39
C LYS A 85 -11.77 -3.51 -1.71
N VAL A 86 -12.04 -3.71 -3.01
CA VAL A 86 -12.94 -4.74 -3.56
C VAL A 86 -12.31 -5.42 -4.75
N ARG A 87 -12.52 -6.69 -4.92
CA ARG A 87 -12.26 -7.53 -6.10
C ARG A 87 -12.17 -9.01 -5.77
N PHE A 88 -11.49 -9.37 -4.67
CA PHE A 88 -11.29 -10.76 -4.32
C PHE A 88 -12.60 -11.43 -3.86
N PRO A 89 -12.67 -12.77 -3.83
CA PRO A 89 -13.89 -13.46 -3.41
C PRO A 89 -14.31 -13.11 -1.99
N SER A 90 -15.53 -12.63 -1.82
CA SER A 90 -16.19 -12.39 -0.52
C SER A 90 -17.21 -13.49 -0.17
N GLY A 91 -17.38 -14.48 -1.06
CA GLY A 91 -18.28 -15.61 -0.94
C GLY A 91 -17.98 -16.70 -1.96
N LYS A 92 -18.87 -17.72 -2.04
CA LYS A 92 -18.71 -18.89 -2.92
C LYS A 92 -19.52 -18.79 -4.24
N GLY A 93 -20.36 -17.77 -4.37
CA GLY A 93 -21.20 -17.58 -5.55
C GLY A 93 -20.43 -17.04 -6.76
N PRO A 94 -20.94 -17.24 -7.98
CA PRO A 94 -20.27 -16.79 -9.20
C PRO A 94 -20.14 -15.26 -9.29
N ASN A 95 -20.99 -14.51 -8.59
CA ASN A 95 -21.01 -13.06 -8.54
C ASN A 95 -20.44 -12.48 -7.23
N ASP A 96 -19.73 -13.30 -6.45
CA ASP A 96 -19.14 -12.86 -5.17
C ASP A 96 -17.67 -12.47 -5.31
N ARG A 97 -17.24 -12.08 -6.53
CA ARG A 97 -15.88 -11.66 -6.87
C ARG A 97 -15.85 -10.76 -8.10
N GLY A 98 -14.69 -10.15 -8.33
CA GLY A 98 -14.44 -9.33 -9.51
C GLY A 98 -14.89 -7.88 -9.33
N LEU A 99 -14.91 -7.14 -10.44
CA LEU A 99 -15.24 -5.72 -10.45
C LEU A 99 -16.54 -5.41 -11.20
N SER A 100 -17.47 -6.38 -11.26
CA SER A 100 -18.81 -6.13 -11.77
C SER A 100 -19.56 -5.11 -10.91
N ARG A 101 -20.44 -4.33 -11.54
CA ARG A 101 -21.31 -3.39 -10.82
C ARG A 101 -22.06 -4.05 -9.65
N ALA A 102 -22.59 -5.25 -9.88
CA ALA A 102 -23.33 -5.97 -8.86
C ALA A 102 -22.47 -6.31 -7.63
N HIS A 103 -21.22 -6.77 -7.86
CA HIS A 103 -20.31 -7.08 -6.77
C HIS A 103 -19.82 -5.83 -6.04
N ILE A 104 -19.39 -4.79 -6.76
CA ILE A 104 -18.93 -3.53 -6.18
C ILE A 104 -19.99 -2.92 -5.25
N LEU A 105 -21.23 -2.78 -5.73
CA LEU A 105 -22.30 -2.16 -4.94
C LEU A 105 -22.67 -2.98 -3.71
N ARG A 106 -22.63 -4.31 -3.80
CA ARG A 106 -22.88 -5.18 -2.64
C ARG A 106 -21.72 -5.17 -1.64
N SER A 107 -20.49 -5.18 -2.13
CA SER A 107 -19.30 -5.18 -1.28
C SER A 107 -19.17 -3.90 -0.47
N VAL A 108 -19.41 -2.73 -1.09
CA VAL A 108 -19.34 -1.45 -0.36
C VAL A 108 -20.35 -1.41 0.79
N GLU A 109 -21.58 -1.89 0.59
CA GLU A 109 -22.59 -1.95 1.66
C GLU A 109 -22.16 -2.88 2.81
N THR A 110 -21.48 -3.96 2.47
CA THR A 110 -20.97 -4.89 3.47
C THR A 110 -19.81 -4.26 4.25
N SER A 111 -18.88 -3.62 3.57
CA SER A 111 -17.76 -2.89 4.18
C SER A 111 -18.23 -1.76 5.10
N LEU A 112 -19.20 -0.96 4.66
CA LEU A 112 -19.79 0.11 5.48
C LEU A 112 -20.44 -0.44 6.77
N ARG A 113 -21.19 -1.55 6.68
CA ARG A 113 -21.78 -2.19 7.87
C ARG A 113 -20.72 -2.73 8.82
N LYS A 114 -19.68 -3.42 8.30
CA LYS A 114 -18.58 -3.97 9.10
C LYS A 114 -17.79 -2.86 9.80
N MET A 115 -17.45 -1.81 9.08
CA MET A 115 -16.71 -0.67 9.62
C MET A 115 -17.59 0.30 10.43
N GLN A 116 -18.91 0.06 10.54
CA GLN A 116 -19.88 0.89 11.29
C GLN A 116 -19.79 2.38 10.91
N THR A 117 -19.69 2.67 9.61
CA THR A 117 -19.55 4.02 9.05
C THR A 117 -20.49 4.20 7.86
N ASP A 118 -20.84 5.45 7.54
CA ASP A 118 -21.68 5.81 6.40
C ASP A 118 -20.87 6.09 5.13
N HIS A 119 -19.53 6.24 5.24
CA HIS A 119 -18.66 6.48 4.09
C HIS A 119 -17.28 5.86 4.22
N ILE A 120 -16.65 5.64 3.07
CA ILE A 120 -15.26 5.24 2.88
C ILE A 120 -14.51 6.43 2.28
N ASP A 121 -13.34 6.76 2.83
CA ASP A 121 -12.57 7.89 2.33
C ASP A 121 -11.87 7.58 1.01
N ILE A 122 -11.26 6.38 0.88
CA ILE A 122 -10.64 5.93 -0.36
C ILE A 122 -11.08 4.51 -0.66
N TYR A 123 -11.69 4.29 -1.82
CA TYR A 123 -12.13 2.95 -2.24
C TYR A 123 -11.33 2.49 -3.47
N HIS A 124 -10.63 1.35 -3.33
CA HIS A 124 -9.76 0.84 -4.37
C HIS A 124 -10.35 -0.37 -5.10
N ALA A 125 -10.17 -0.41 -6.43
CA ALA A 125 -10.10 -1.69 -7.12
C ALA A 125 -8.82 -2.41 -6.66
N HIS A 126 -8.96 -3.56 -5.96
CA HIS A 126 -7.83 -4.23 -5.31
C HIS A 126 -6.83 -4.79 -6.32
N GLU A 127 -7.33 -5.14 -7.51
CA GLU A 127 -6.55 -5.64 -8.63
C GLU A 127 -7.37 -5.47 -9.92
N TRP A 128 -6.70 -5.48 -11.08
CA TRP A 128 -7.37 -5.47 -12.37
C TRP A 128 -8.29 -6.68 -12.56
N ASP A 129 -9.47 -6.44 -13.13
CA ASP A 129 -10.39 -7.49 -13.58
C ASP A 129 -10.56 -7.43 -15.08
N GLY A 130 -9.91 -8.35 -15.80
CA GLY A 130 -9.97 -8.41 -17.25
C GLY A 130 -11.24 -9.07 -17.80
N GLN A 131 -12.16 -9.53 -16.95
CA GLN A 131 -13.41 -10.19 -17.37
C GLN A 131 -14.58 -9.22 -17.42
N VAL A 132 -14.51 -8.10 -16.73
CA VAL A 132 -15.56 -7.09 -16.67
C VAL A 132 -15.20 -5.91 -17.57
N PRO A 133 -16.14 -5.39 -18.38
CA PRO A 133 -15.92 -4.15 -19.11
C PRO A 133 -15.53 -3.02 -18.14
N LEU A 134 -14.42 -2.35 -18.45
CA LEU A 134 -13.87 -1.31 -17.58
C LEU A 134 -14.88 -0.17 -17.32
N GLU A 135 -15.68 0.17 -18.32
CA GLU A 135 -16.71 1.18 -18.21
C GLU A 135 -17.79 0.83 -17.17
N GLU A 136 -18.13 -0.46 -17.01
CA GLU A 136 -19.07 -0.92 -15.99
C GLU A 136 -18.48 -0.71 -14.59
N THR A 137 -17.21 -1.11 -14.39
CA THR A 137 -16.48 -0.91 -13.14
C THR A 137 -16.41 0.57 -12.76
N LEU A 138 -15.96 1.41 -13.69
CA LEU A 138 -15.79 2.85 -13.43
C LEU A 138 -17.13 3.55 -13.19
N HIS A 139 -18.18 3.16 -13.90
CA HIS A 139 -19.52 3.69 -13.64
C HIS A 139 -20.06 3.27 -12.27
N ALA A 140 -19.76 2.05 -11.82
CA ALA A 140 -20.14 1.62 -10.47
C ALA A 140 -19.43 2.48 -9.40
N PHE A 141 -18.12 2.70 -9.55
CA PHE A 141 -17.36 3.58 -8.65
C PHE A 141 -17.87 5.03 -8.67
N ASP A 142 -18.14 5.59 -9.85
CA ASP A 142 -18.73 6.93 -10.00
C ASP A 142 -20.07 7.04 -9.25
N THR A 143 -20.91 6.00 -9.36
CA THR A 143 -22.19 5.93 -8.62
C THR A 143 -21.95 6.04 -7.11
N LEU A 144 -20.99 5.30 -6.56
CA LEU A 144 -20.69 5.32 -5.13
C LEU A 144 -20.21 6.69 -4.63
N VAL A 145 -19.46 7.41 -5.46
CA VAL A 145 -19.04 8.77 -5.11
C VAL A 145 -20.22 9.74 -5.15
N ARG A 146 -21.06 9.66 -6.17
CA ARG A 146 -22.27 10.50 -6.29
C ARG A 146 -23.27 10.24 -5.15
N ASP A 147 -23.39 9.00 -4.72
CA ASP A 147 -24.23 8.60 -3.58
C ASP A 147 -23.62 9.01 -2.23
N GLY A 148 -22.39 9.53 -2.21
CA GLY A 148 -21.69 9.94 -1.00
C GLY A 148 -21.16 8.80 -0.14
N LYS A 149 -21.20 7.55 -0.62
CA LYS A 149 -20.66 6.38 0.09
C LYS A 149 -19.14 6.27 0.02
N VAL A 150 -18.55 6.88 -1.00
CA VAL A 150 -17.10 6.93 -1.23
C VAL A 150 -16.68 8.38 -1.49
N ARG A 151 -15.54 8.80 -0.95
CA ARG A 151 -15.02 10.15 -1.16
C ARG A 151 -14.04 10.20 -2.34
N TYR A 152 -13.09 9.29 -2.39
CA TYR A 152 -12.04 9.24 -3.41
C TYR A 152 -11.88 7.82 -3.95
N LEU A 153 -11.49 7.73 -5.23
CA LEU A 153 -11.26 6.46 -5.92
C LEU A 153 -9.77 6.17 -6.07
N GLY A 154 -9.42 4.90 -5.92
CA GLY A 154 -8.09 4.40 -6.17
C GLY A 154 -8.11 3.08 -6.96
N VAL A 155 -6.94 2.70 -7.43
CA VAL A 155 -6.67 1.36 -7.96
C VAL A 155 -5.45 0.77 -7.27
N SER A 156 -5.35 -0.55 -7.28
CA SER A 156 -4.18 -1.27 -6.79
C SER A 156 -3.81 -2.36 -7.78
N ASN A 157 -2.52 -2.64 -7.94
CA ASN A 157 -2.02 -3.75 -8.78
C ASN A 157 -2.51 -3.69 -10.25
N PHE A 158 -2.65 -2.50 -10.79
CA PHE A 158 -2.85 -2.27 -12.22
C PHE A 158 -1.50 -2.09 -12.90
N THR A 159 -1.39 -2.53 -14.15
CA THR A 159 -0.28 -2.10 -15.02
C THR A 159 -0.48 -0.66 -15.48
N ALA A 160 0.59 -0.01 -15.97
CA ALA A 160 0.51 1.38 -16.40
C ALA A 160 -0.52 1.60 -17.52
N TRP A 161 -0.57 0.71 -18.52
CA TRP A 161 -1.55 0.83 -19.61
C TRP A 161 -3.00 0.64 -19.11
N GLN A 162 -3.23 -0.23 -18.14
CA GLN A 162 -4.57 -0.44 -17.53
C GLN A 162 -5.02 0.80 -16.77
N LEU A 163 -4.12 1.38 -15.97
CA LEU A 163 -4.40 2.59 -15.22
C LEU A 163 -4.62 3.78 -16.17
N MET A 164 -3.77 3.98 -17.18
CA MET A 164 -3.96 5.04 -18.17
C MET A 164 -5.28 4.88 -18.92
N LYS A 165 -5.65 3.65 -19.29
CA LYS A 165 -6.95 3.37 -19.91
C LYS A 165 -8.11 3.75 -18.97
N ALA A 166 -8.01 3.42 -17.68
CA ALA A 166 -9.06 3.77 -16.71
C ALA A 166 -9.21 5.28 -16.54
N LEU A 167 -8.10 6.02 -16.48
CA LEU A 167 -8.10 7.49 -16.41
C LEU A 167 -8.74 8.10 -17.67
N SER A 168 -8.36 7.62 -18.86
CA SER A 168 -8.90 8.12 -20.13
C SER A 168 -10.40 7.84 -20.26
N VAL A 169 -10.88 6.66 -19.85
CA VAL A 169 -12.31 6.33 -19.86
C VAL A 169 -13.07 7.22 -18.87
N SER A 170 -12.53 7.44 -17.68
CA SER A 170 -13.16 8.32 -16.68
C SER A 170 -13.31 9.74 -17.22
N GLU A 171 -12.27 10.29 -17.83
CA GLU A 171 -12.30 11.62 -18.44
C GLU A 171 -13.30 11.71 -19.59
N LEU A 172 -13.26 10.76 -20.52
CA LEU A 172 -14.15 10.72 -21.69
C LEU A 172 -15.63 10.61 -21.30
N ARG A 173 -15.93 9.86 -20.23
CA ARG A 173 -17.30 9.61 -19.76
C ARG A 173 -17.78 10.60 -18.71
N GLY A 174 -16.92 11.49 -18.23
CA GLY A 174 -17.22 12.42 -17.13
C GLY A 174 -17.45 11.69 -15.79
N PHE A 175 -16.78 10.55 -15.58
CA PHE A 175 -16.79 9.83 -14.31
C PHE A 175 -15.78 10.44 -13.33
N GLN A 176 -15.95 10.14 -12.07
CA GLN A 176 -15.01 10.54 -11.03
C GLN A 176 -13.61 10.00 -11.34
N ARG A 177 -12.61 10.89 -11.21
CA ARG A 177 -11.22 10.56 -11.49
C ARG A 177 -10.64 9.67 -10.38
N ILE A 178 -9.85 8.69 -10.77
CA ILE A 178 -8.97 7.95 -9.87
C ILE A 178 -7.87 8.92 -9.42
N VAL A 179 -7.62 9.00 -8.10
CA VAL A 179 -6.62 9.90 -7.50
C VAL A 179 -5.49 9.14 -6.79
N SER A 180 -5.66 7.85 -6.55
CA SER A 180 -4.70 7.01 -5.84
C SER A 180 -4.31 5.78 -6.64
N ASN A 181 -3.00 5.46 -6.63
CA ASN A 181 -2.43 4.22 -7.16
C ASN A 181 -1.71 3.48 -6.02
N GLN A 182 -2.24 2.34 -5.59
CA GLN A 182 -1.61 1.54 -4.54
C GLN A 182 -0.78 0.42 -5.18
N ILE A 183 0.53 0.43 -4.93
CA ILE A 183 1.50 -0.45 -5.62
C ILE A 183 2.46 -1.14 -4.66
N TYR A 184 2.99 -2.30 -5.08
CA TYR A 184 4.20 -2.85 -4.50
C TYR A 184 5.43 -2.02 -4.93
N TYR A 185 6.21 -1.58 -3.96
CA TYR A 185 7.46 -0.90 -4.23
C TYR A 185 8.40 -0.96 -3.02
N SER A 186 9.67 -1.27 -3.24
CA SER A 186 10.69 -1.34 -2.20
C SER A 186 12.09 -1.36 -2.83
N LEU A 187 13.14 -1.24 -2.02
CA LEU A 187 14.53 -1.45 -2.48
C LEU A 187 14.75 -2.81 -3.15
N GLN A 188 13.99 -3.84 -2.77
CA GLN A 188 14.09 -5.19 -3.35
C GLN A 188 13.30 -5.36 -4.65
N GLY A 189 12.29 -4.50 -4.89
CA GLY A 189 11.41 -4.59 -6.06
C GLY A 189 11.09 -3.20 -6.62
N ARG A 190 11.88 -2.77 -7.60
CA ARG A 190 11.83 -1.42 -8.19
C ARG A 190 11.14 -1.37 -9.55
N ASP A 191 10.43 -2.44 -9.95
CA ASP A 191 9.76 -2.54 -11.26
C ASP A 191 8.80 -1.36 -11.54
N ALA A 192 8.20 -0.80 -10.50
CA ALA A 192 7.30 0.34 -10.62
C ALA A 192 7.95 1.62 -11.18
N GLU A 193 9.28 1.72 -11.12
CA GLU A 193 10.04 2.87 -11.65
C GLU A 193 10.04 2.92 -13.17
N PHE A 194 9.79 1.81 -13.85
CA PHE A 194 9.77 1.80 -15.32
C PHE A 194 8.54 2.54 -15.87
N GLU A 195 7.36 2.36 -15.27
CA GLU A 195 6.14 2.95 -15.84
C GLU A 195 5.20 3.53 -14.79
N LEU A 196 4.94 2.82 -13.67
CA LEU A 196 3.88 3.20 -12.71
C LEU A 196 4.18 4.50 -11.96
N LEU A 197 5.43 4.70 -11.51
CA LEU A 197 5.81 5.95 -10.85
C LEU A 197 5.85 7.12 -11.84
N PRO A 198 6.48 7.02 -13.03
CA PRO A 198 6.41 8.07 -14.05
C PRO A 198 4.97 8.42 -14.44
N LEU A 199 4.11 7.44 -14.68
CA LEU A 199 2.69 7.65 -14.95
C LEU A 199 2.00 8.39 -13.81
N SER A 200 2.30 8.00 -12.57
CA SER A 200 1.67 8.63 -11.40
C SER A 200 2.07 10.10 -11.25
N VAL A 201 3.33 10.44 -11.56
CA VAL A 201 3.81 11.84 -11.62
C VAL A 201 3.09 12.59 -12.73
N ASP A 202 3.10 12.06 -13.95
CA ASP A 202 2.50 12.70 -15.13
C ASP A 202 1.00 12.95 -14.94
N GLN A 203 0.29 11.99 -14.39
CA GLN A 203 -1.16 12.06 -14.19
C GLN A 203 -1.59 12.67 -12.84
N GLY A 204 -0.64 13.07 -11.99
CA GLY A 204 -0.92 13.65 -10.68
C GLY A 204 -1.64 12.70 -9.74
N LEU A 205 -1.25 11.42 -9.71
CA LEU A 205 -1.78 10.42 -8.80
C LEU A 205 -0.93 10.33 -7.52
N GLY A 206 -1.57 10.16 -6.37
CA GLY A 206 -0.88 9.83 -5.13
C GLY A 206 -0.58 8.35 -5.06
N VAL A 207 0.68 8.00 -4.79
CA VAL A 207 1.09 6.60 -4.66
C VAL A 207 1.10 6.18 -3.20
N LEU A 208 0.35 5.11 -2.90
CA LEU A 208 0.38 4.39 -1.64
C LEU A 208 1.19 3.10 -1.83
N VAL A 209 2.28 2.95 -1.08
CA VAL A 209 3.17 1.80 -1.26
C VAL A 209 2.83 0.70 -0.28
N TRP A 210 2.37 -0.46 -0.78
CA TRP A 210 2.21 -1.64 0.06
C TRP A 210 3.49 -2.48 0.11
N SER A 211 3.71 -3.14 1.25
CA SER A 211 4.90 -3.97 1.53
C SER A 211 6.25 -3.27 1.30
N PRO A 212 6.44 -2.01 1.74
CA PRO A 212 7.68 -1.25 1.50
C PRO A 212 8.92 -1.88 2.12
N LEU A 213 8.75 -2.79 3.08
CA LEU A 213 9.82 -3.58 3.70
C LEU A 213 9.96 -4.98 3.09
N ALA A 214 9.36 -5.25 1.91
CA ALA A 214 9.41 -6.53 1.22
C ALA A 214 9.06 -7.71 2.15
N GLY A 215 7.90 -7.63 2.84
CA GLY A 215 7.47 -8.68 3.77
C GLY A 215 8.33 -8.81 5.03
N GLY A 216 9.17 -7.83 5.31
CA GLY A 216 10.09 -7.79 6.45
C GLY A 216 11.53 -8.19 6.12
N LEU A 217 11.85 -8.45 4.85
CA LEU A 217 13.23 -8.73 4.40
C LEU A 217 14.17 -7.54 4.65
N LEU A 218 13.68 -6.32 4.42
CA LEU A 218 14.46 -5.09 4.56
C LEU A 218 14.52 -4.54 5.99
N THR A 219 14.28 -5.38 7.00
CA THR A 219 14.36 -4.98 8.41
C THR A 219 15.74 -5.21 9.03
N GLY A 220 16.68 -5.77 8.28
CA GLY A 220 18.03 -6.09 8.77
C GLY A 220 18.14 -7.38 9.58
N LYS A 221 17.04 -8.10 9.84
CA LYS A 221 17.04 -9.36 10.61
C LYS A 221 17.44 -10.58 9.77
N TYR A 222 17.35 -10.51 8.43
CA TYR A 222 17.82 -11.54 7.51
C TYR A 222 19.21 -11.15 7.01
N ARG A 223 20.18 -12.04 7.13
CA ARG A 223 21.56 -11.87 6.71
C ARG A 223 22.05 -13.09 5.98
N ARG A 224 23.17 -13.01 5.29
CA ARG A 224 23.80 -14.14 4.58
C ARG A 224 24.07 -15.33 5.49
N ASP A 225 24.50 -15.07 6.71
CA ASP A 225 24.91 -16.02 7.73
C ASP A 225 23.90 -16.17 8.89
N HIS A 226 22.80 -15.41 8.86
CA HIS A 226 21.81 -15.40 9.91
C HIS A 226 20.39 -15.41 9.36
N ARG A 227 19.58 -16.38 9.84
CA ARG A 227 18.12 -16.38 9.64
C ARG A 227 17.44 -16.24 10.98
N PRO A 228 16.44 -15.36 11.10
CA PRO A 228 15.71 -15.21 12.35
C PRO A 228 14.89 -16.48 12.64
N GLU A 229 14.64 -16.76 13.92
CA GLU A 229 13.77 -17.88 14.33
C GLU A 229 12.31 -17.69 13.92
N GLN A 230 11.88 -16.45 13.77
CA GLN A 230 10.51 -16.09 13.37
C GLN A 230 10.51 -15.02 12.27
N GLY A 231 9.66 -15.22 11.27
CA GLY A 231 9.52 -14.26 10.18
C GLY A 231 8.66 -14.78 9.05
N ARG A 232 8.02 -13.86 8.33
CA ARG A 232 7.10 -14.19 7.22
C ARG A 232 7.76 -15.01 6.11
N PHE A 233 9.06 -14.82 5.88
CA PHE A 233 9.84 -15.52 4.85
C PHE A 233 10.28 -16.94 5.25
N LEU A 234 10.03 -17.35 6.48
CA LEU A 234 10.23 -18.74 6.93
C LEU A 234 8.99 -19.59 6.64
N GLU A 235 7.85 -18.98 6.43
CA GLU A 235 6.65 -19.60 5.90
C GLU A 235 6.83 -19.66 4.38
N GLU A 236 6.40 -20.71 3.69
CA GLU A 236 6.51 -20.90 2.23
C GLU A 236 5.71 -19.84 1.43
N ARG A 237 5.99 -18.56 1.64
CA ARG A 237 5.33 -17.45 0.97
C ARG A 237 6.16 -16.97 -0.20
N THR A 238 5.52 -16.84 -1.34
CA THR A 238 6.11 -16.42 -2.61
C THR A 238 5.98 -14.92 -2.90
N GLU A 239 5.31 -14.15 -2.03
CA GLU A 239 5.08 -12.70 -2.21
C GLU A 239 5.65 -11.87 -1.05
N PRO A 240 6.42 -10.81 -1.37
CA PRO A 240 6.93 -10.47 -2.70
C PRO A 240 8.03 -11.44 -3.17
N PRO A 241 8.12 -11.75 -4.48
CA PRO A 241 9.13 -12.69 -4.99
C PRO A 241 10.54 -12.12 -4.83
N VAL A 242 11.47 -12.94 -4.36
CA VAL A 242 12.90 -12.64 -4.37
C VAL A 242 13.50 -13.23 -5.64
N ARG A 243 13.90 -12.38 -6.57
CA ARG A 243 14.45 -12.80 -7.87
C ARG A 243 15.96 -13.08 -7.81
N ASP A 244 16.66 -12.34 -6.96
CA ASP A 244 18.11 -12.42 -6.76
C ASP A 244 18.40 -12.31 -5.26
N LEU A 245 18.78 -13.43 -4.66
CA LEU A 245 19.01 -13.50 -3.22
C LEU A 245 20.33 -12.82 -2.82
N ASP A 246 21.35 -12.90 -3.67
CA ASP A 246 22.65 -12.27 -3.42
C ASP A 246 22.51 -10.76 -3.42
N LYS A 247 21.82 -10.21 -4.41
CA LYS A 247 21.51 -8.80 -4.48
C LYS A 247 20.67 -8.33 -3.30
N LEU A 248 19.69 -9.13 -2.84
CA LEU A 248 18.93 -8.79 -1.65
C LEU A 248 19.83 -8.63 -0.43
N TYR A 249 20.81 -9.52 -0.24
CA TYR A 249 21.77 -9.41 0.86
C TYR A 249 22.68 -8.20 0.73
N ASP A 250 23.14 -7.87 -0.49
CA ASP A 250 23.92 -6.65 -0.74
C ASP A 250 23.11 -5.40 -0.35
N ILE A 251 21.82 -5.36 -0.70
CA ILE A 251 20.93 -4.26 -0.29
C ILE A 251 20.79 -4.19 1.24
N ILE A 252 20.62 -5.33 1.90
CA ILE A 252 20.49 -5.38 3.35
C ILE A 252 21.77 -4.93 4.04
N ASP A 253 22.93 -5.28 3.52
CA ASP A 253 24.23 -4.89 4.08
C ASP A 253 24.40 -3.37 4.04
N VAL A 254 24.14 -2.72 2.91
CA VAL A 254 24.15 -1.25 2.79
C VAL A 254 23.11 -0.58 3.69
N LEU A 255 21.89 -1.14 3.74
CA LEU A 255 20.83 -0.63 4.63
C LEU A 255 21.27 -0.63 6.09
N VAL A 256 21.90 -1.69 6.54
CA VAL A 256 22.31 -1.83 7.94
C VAL A 256 23.50 -0.95 8.23
N GLU A 257 24.47 -0.82 7.34
CA GLU A 257 25.60 0.12 7.50
C GLU A 257 25.08 1.55 7.72
N ILE A 258 24.13 2.00 6.89
CA ILE A 258 23.52 3.34 7.06
C ILE A 258 22.77 3.44 8.40
N ALA A 259 22.02 2.40 8.75
CA ALA A 259 21.21 2.36 9.96
C ALA A 259 22.10 2.43 11.23
N ASP A 260 23.17 1.65 11.26
CA ASP A 260 24.14 1.61 12.36
C ASP A 260 24.84 2.96 12.51
N ASN A 261 25.28 3.58 11.41
CA ASN A 261 25.91 4.91 11.42
C ASN A 261 24.96 6.01 11.95
N ARG A 262 23.65 5.83 11.78
CA ARG A 262 22.62 6.77 12.27
C ARG A 262 22.07 6.42 13.65
N GLY A 263 22.31 5.22 14.15
CA GLY A 263 21.71 4.71 15.39
C GLY A 263 20.19 4.51 15.28
N VAL A 264 19.70 4.11 14.12
CA VAL A 264 18.27 3.87 13.86
C VAL A 264 18.03 2.47 13.28
N PRO A 265 16.80 1.90 13.37
CA PRO A 265 16.50 0.62 12.74
C PRO A 265 16.63 0.66 11.20
N ALA A 266 17.17 -0.40 10.58
CA ALA A 266 17.29 -0.52 9.13
C ALA A 266 15.92 -0.37 8.40
N ALA A 267 14.83 -0.81 9.03
CA ALA A 267 13.49 -0.59 8.54
C ALA A 267 13.16 0.88 8.31
N GLN A 268 13.61 1.78 9.18
CA GLN A 268 13.37 3.23 9.02
C GLN A 268 14.13 3.79 7.82
N VAL A 269 15.35 3.34 7.58
CA VAL A 269 16.16 3.74 6.41
C VAL A 269 15.47 3.31 5.12
N ALA A 270 14.99 2.05 5.04
CA ALA A 270 14.26 1.54 3.88
C ALA A 270 12.97 2.30 3.60
N LEU A 271 12.19 2.61 4.63
CA LEU A 271 10.97 3.40 4.52
C LEU A 271 11.25 4.85 4.11
N ALA A 272 12.27 5.49 4.69
CA ALA A 272 12.69 6.85 4.34
C ALA A 272 13.14 6.93 2.88
N TRP A 273 13.87 5.93 2.38
CA TRP A 273 14.24 5.84 0.97
C TRP A 273 13.01 5.79 0.07
N THR A 274 12.02 4.95 0.41
CA THR A 274 10.77 4.83 -0.34
C THR A 274 9.98 6.14 -0.33
N LEU A 275 9.87 6.80 0.82
CA LEU A 275 9.17 8.09 0.98
C LEU A 275 9.85 9.23 0.22
N GLY A 276 11.14 9.12 -0.06
CA GLY A 276 11.91 10.09 -0.85
C GLY A 276 11.68 9.99 -2.37
N ARG A 277 10.84 9.07 -2.85
CA ARG A 277 10.61 8.86 -4.29
C ARG A 277 9.50 9.77 -4.84
N PRO A 278 9.64 10.24 -6.09
CA PRO A 278 8.58 10.98 -6.77
C PRO A 278 7.25 10.22 -6.74
N ALA A 279 6.15 10.95 -6.63
CA ALA A 279 4.78 10.45 -6.51
C ALA A 279 4.46 9.63 -5.25
N VAL A 280 5.43 9.12 -4.50
CA VAL A 280 5.13 8.39 -3.26
C VAL A 280 4.55 9.34 -2.22
N THR A 281 3.29 9.12 -1.91
CA THR A 281 2.54 9.93 -0.93
C THR A 281 2.66 9.33 0.46
N SER A 282 2.50 8.00 0.58
CA SER A 282 2.51 7.31 1.86
C SER A 282 3.00 5.87 1.71
N VAL A 283 3.62 5.33 2.76
CA VAL A 283 3.97 3.92 2.88
C VAL A 283 3.02 3.23 3.84
N ILE A 284 2.49 2.08 3.42
CA ILE A 284 1.57 1.27 4.23
C ILE A 284 2.40 0.29 5.05
N ILE A 285 2.41 0.48 6.36
CA ILE A 285 3.12 -0.38 7.30
C ILE A 285 2.13 -1.20 8.11
N GLY A 286 2.43 -2.50 8.27
CA GLY A 286 1.72 -3.40 9.17
C GLY A 286 2.72 -3.99 10.17
N ALA A 287 2.28 -4.24 11.39
CA ALA A 287 3.10 -4.80 12.45
C ALA A 287 2.39 -5.96 13.14
N ARG A 288 3.18 -6.95 13.63
CA ARG A 288 2.67 -8.03 14.48
C ARG A 288 2.68 -7.64 15.96
N THR A 289 3.57 -6.73 16.33
CA THR A 289 3.72 -6.24 17.70
C THR A 289 3.80 -4.71 17.74
N GLU A 290 3.56 -4.14 18.89
CA GLU A 290 3.64 -2.70 19.14
C GLU A 290 5.07 -2.17 18.98
N GLU A 291 6.08 -2.98 19.37
CA GLU A 291 7.50 -2.62 19.20
C GLU A 291 7.87 -2.53 17.71
N GLN A 292 7.34 -3.43 16.86
CA GLN A 292 7.56 -3.35 15.42
C GLN A 292 6.91 -2.10 14.83
N LEU A 293 5.70 -1.74 15.28
CA LEU A 293 5.04 -0.52 14.83
C LEU A 293 5.83 0.71 15.26
N ALA A 294 6.20 0.82 16.54
CA ALA A 294 7.02 1.91 17.06
C ALA A 294 8.34 2.05 16.30
N GLY A 295 8.99 0.91 16.02
CA GLY A 295 10.25 0.84 15.26
C GLY A 295 10.13 1.33 13.81
N THR A 296 8.94 1.42 13.23
CA THR A 296 8.72 1.89 11.85
C THR A 296 8.19 3.32 11.78
N LEU A 297 7.44 3.78 12.78
CA LEU A 297 6.84 5.13 12.79
C LEU A 297 7.88 6.26 12.72
N GLY A 298 9.07 6.07 13.30
CA GLY A 298 10.17 7.04 13.22
C GLY A 298 10.72 7.29 11.82
N ALA A 299 10.37 6.48 10.83
CA ALA A 299 10.79 6.68 9.44
C ALA A 299 10.31 8.01 8.85
N ALA A 300 9.19 8.54 9.33
CA ALA A 300 8.64 9.83 8.89
C ALA A 300 9.56 11.02 9.17
N ASP A 301 10.49 10.88 10.10
CA ASP A 301 11.38 11.96 10.56
C ASP A 301 12.81 11.81 9.99
N ILE A 302 13.07 10.73 9.24
CA ILE A 302 14.39 10.47 8.64
C ILE A 302 14.50 11.13 7.27
N GLN A 303 15.53 11.97 7.13
CA GLN A 303 15.97 12.49 5.83
C GLN A 303 17.34 11.89 5.51
N LEU A 304 17.38 11.07 4.44
CA LEU A 304 18.64 10.51 3.93
C LEU A 304 19.46 11.58 3.25
N SER A 305 20.78 11.53 3.43
CA SER A 305 21.72 12.37 2.67
C SER A 305 21.73 11.98 1.18
N ALA A 306 22.35 12.81 0.35
CA ALA A 306 22.50 12.50 -1.08
C ALA A 306 23.37 11.24 -1.29
N GLU A 307 24.42 11.08 -0.48
CA GLU A 307 25.34 9.95 -0.53
C GLU A 307 24.64 8.65 -0.10
N GLU A 308 23.86 8.68 0.97
CA GLU A 308 23.10 7.51 1.44
C GLU A 308 22.06 7.07 0.41
N ARG A 309 21.35 8.04 -0.20
CA ARG A 309 20.41 7.73 -1.28
C ARG A 309 21.12 7.13 -2.49
N ALA A 310 22.26 7.69 -2.89
CA ALA A 310 23.04 7.20 -4.01
C ALA A 310 23.54 5.76 -3.76
N ALA A 311 24.04 5.45 -2.57
CA ALA A 311 24.46 4.10 -2.22
C ALA A 311 23.31 3.10 -2.28
N LEU A 312 22.13 3.45 -1.74
CA LEU A 312 20.94 2.59 -1.82
C LEU A 312 20.42 2.45 -3.25
N ASP A 313 20.49 3.52 -4.06
CA ASP A 313 20.09 3.49 -5.46
C ASP A 313 20.99 2.60 -6.28
N GLU A 314 22.31 2.66 -6.08
CA GLU A 314 23.31 1.86 -6.78
C GLU A 314 23.16 0.38 -6.45
N VAL A 315 23.16 0.00 -5.17
CA VAL A 315 23.08 -1.41 -4.75
C VAL A 315 21.76 -2.07 -5.15
N SER A 316 20.66 -1.30 -5.22
CA SER A 316 19.35 -1.80 -5.61
C SER A 316 19.01 -1.60 -7.09
N ALA A 317 19.91 -1.01 -7.89
CA ALA A 317 19.67 -0.70 -9.30
C ALA A 317 19.21 -1.92 -10.10
N MET A 318 18.17 -1.78 -10.90
CA MET A 318 17.67 -2.83 -11.79
C MET A 318 18.25 -2.66 -13.21
N PRO A 319 18.48 -3.75 -13.95
CA PRO A 319 18.79 -3.66 -15.36
C PRO A 319 17.68 -2.94 -16.11
N LEU A 320 18.04 -1.99 -16.95
CA LEU A 320 17.06 -1.29 -17.78
C LEU A 320 16.40 -2.25 -18.77
N ILE A 321 15.08 -2.21 -18.85
CA ILE A 321 14.30 -2.95 -19.85
C ILE A 321 14.05 -2.09 -21.09
N TYR A 322 13.65 -2.72 -22.21
CA TYR A 322 13.16 -1.99 -23.38
C TYR A 322 11.80 -1.32 -23.06
N PRO A 323 11.56 -0.06 -23.46
CA PRO A 323 12.42 0.82 -24.30
C PRO A 323 13.42 1.70 -23.51
N HIS A 324 13.49 1.61 -22.17
CA HIS A 324 14.24 2.53 -21.32
C HIS A 324 15.73 2.55 -21.63
N TRP A 325 16.38 1.38 -21.88
CA TRP A 325 17.79 1.35 -22.25
C TRP A 325 18.04 1.99 -23.61
N HIS A 326 17.06 1.94 -24.54
CA HIS A 326 17.17 2.58 -25.85
C HIS A 326 16.98 4.09 -25.75
N GLN A 327 15.95 4.54 -25.00
CA GLN A 327 15.67 5.97 -24.79
C GLN A 327 16.82 6.66 -24.03
N GLY A 328 17.40 6.02 -23.02
CA GLY A 328 18.53 6.56 -22.25
C GLY A 328 19.84 6.63 -23.03
N ALA A 329 19.96 5.94 -24.16
CA ALA A 329 21.12 6.02 -25.04
C ALA A 329 21.08 7.20 -26.04
N MET A 330 19.91 7.87 -26.16
CA MET A 330 19.77 9.03 -27.05
C MET A 330 20.02 10.31 -26.25
N PRO A 331 20.79 11.25 -26.76
CA PRO A 331 20.96 12.55 -26.13
C PRO A 331 19.60 13.27 -26.07
N ALA A 332 19.32 13.91 -24.94
CA ALA A 332 18.12 14.69 -24.74
C ALA A 332 18.05 15.92 -25.67
#